data_06f2322c6966d4c02eda0bb9e2676e92
#
_entry.id   06f2322c6966d4c02eda0bb9e2676e92
#
_cell.length_a   1.000
_cell.length_b   1.000
_cell.length_c   1.000
_cell.angle_alpha   90.00
_cell.angle_beta   90.00
_cell.angle_gamma   90.00
#
_symmetry.space_group_name_H-M   'P 1'
#
loop_
_entity.id
_entity.type
_entity.pdbx_description
1 polymer ?
#
loop_
_entity_poly.entity_id
_entity_poly.type
_entity_poly.pdbx_seq_one_letter_code
_entity_poly.pdbx_strand_id
1 'polypeptide(L)'
;DGLPFQPVIIATSSIALQNAIVREYLPFLSDALSDDPHITTPILAALRKGKSHYVCDERLRQHLQQRPNGKNAMQKKELYSLRDVLDLDETQKLSSFDRERVCAPPFCDCKPPDCRYRRHLTECGQKRYLFQICNQNLWLADCMHRENDLKPILPDACTVIVDEAHK
;
A
#
# COMPACT_ATOMS: atom_id res chain seq x y z
N ASP A 1 -23.92 -20.56 -9.65
CA ASP A 1 -23.51 -19.18 -9.95
C ASP A 1 -23.10 -18.52 -8.64
N GLY A 2 -21.77 -18.60 -8.32
CA GLY A 2 -21.24 -17.98 -7.13
C GLY A 2 -21.24 -16.45 -7.26
N LEU A 3 -21.57 -15.74 -6.17
CA LEU A 3 -21.39 -14.29 -6.09
C LEU A 3 -19.95 -13.94 -6.41
N PRO A 4 -19.67 -12.79 -7.09
CA PRO A 4 -18.32 -12.36 -7.36
C PRO A 4 -17.55 -12.21 -6.05
N PHE A 5 -16.31 -12.68 -6.03
CA PHE A 5 -15.44 -12.50 -4.86
C PHE A 5 -15.28 -11.01 -4.55
N GLN A 6 -15.60 -10.66 -3.31
CA GLN A 6 -15.43 -9.32 -2.78
C GLN A 6 -14.67 -9.41 -1.45
N PRO A 7 -13.54 -8.68 -1.30
CA PRO A 7 -12.76 -8.69 -0.07
C PRO A 7 -13.47 -7.93 1.06
N VAL A 8 -12.95 -8.10 2.28
CA VAL A 8 -13.24 -7.26 3.43
C VAL A 8 -12.24 -6.11 3.46
N ILE A 9 -12.71 -4.87 3.59
CA ILE A 9 -11.83 -3.70 3.81
C ILE A 9 -11.75 -3.43 5.30
N ILE A 10 -10.52 -3.23 5.82
CA ILE A 10 -10.28 -2.75 7.19
C ILE A 10 -9.56 -1.41 7.09
N ALA A 11 -10.25 -0.35 7.52
CA ALA A 11 -9.71 1.01 7.56
C ALA A 11 -9.36 1.39 8.99
N THR A 12 -8.07 1.70 9.26
CA THR A 12 -7.57 2.05 10.59
C THR A 12 -6.98 3.45 10.62
N SER A 13 -6.87 4.04 11.81
CA SER A 13 -6.26 5.36 11.99
C SER A 13 -4.72 5.33 12.00
N SER A 14 -4.09 4.16 12.20
CA SER A 14 -2.66 4.02 12.49
C SER A 14 -1.93 3.11 11.51
N ILE A 15 -0.80 3.59 10.97
CA ILE A 15 0.11 2.77 10.14
C ILE A 15 0.69 1.61 10.96
N ALA A 16 0.96 1.81 12.25
CA ALA A 16 1.45 0.75 13.12
C ALA A 16 0.44 -0.39 13.23
N LEU A 17 -0.85 -0.06 13.41
CA LEU A 17 -1.92 -1.05 13.46
C LEU A 17 -2.12 -1.77 12.11
N GLN A 18 -2.04 -1.04 10.99
CA GLN A 18 -2.06 -1.67 9.65
C GLN A 18 -0.98 -2.74 9.51
N ASN A 19 0.25 -2.40 9.94
CA ASN A 19 1.37 -3.33 9.87
C ASN A 19 1.17 -4.53 10.82
N ALA A 20 0.67 -4.32 12.04
CA ALA A 20 0.38 -5.39 12.99
C ALA A 20 -0.72 -6.34 12.46
N ILE A 21 -1.80 -5.80 11.88
CA ILE A 21 -2.86 -6.61 11.26
C ILE A 21 -2.27 -7.52 10.19
N VAL A 22 -1.45 -6.99 9.28
CA VAL A 22 -0.94 -7.75 8.13
C VAL A 22 0.17 -8.72 8.52
N ARG A 23 1.05 -8.34 9.46
CA ARG A 23 2.27 -9.10 9.75
C ARG A 23 2.14 -10.04 10.95
N GLU A 24 1.17 -9.79 11.83
CA GLU A 24 1.02 -10.53 13.09
C GLU A 24 -0.37 -11.15 13.22
N TYR A 25 -1.45 -10.33 13.20
CA TYR A 25 -2.78 -10.81 13.55
C TYR A 25 -3.39 -11.73 12.50
N LEU A 26 -3.32 -11.37 11.23
CA LEU A 26 -3.87 -12.21 10.17
C LEU A 26 -3.08 -13.51 9.93
N PRO A 27 -1.74 -13.52 9.96
CA PRO A 27 -0.98 -14.77 9.98
C PRO A 27 -1.34 -15.66 11.17
N PHE A 28 -1.39 -15.10 12.38
CA PHE A 28 -1.81 -15.84 13.58
C PHE A 28 -3.23 -16.43 13.42
N LEU A 29 -4.18 -15.65 12.92
CA LEU A 29 -5.54 -16.12 12.65
C LEU A 29 -5.56 -17.20 11.59
N SER A 30 -4.78 -17.06 10.53
CA SER A 30 -4.67 -18.06 9.47
C SER A 30 -4.15 -19.40 10.01
N ASP A 31 -3.13 -19.35 10.87
CA ASP A 31 -2.56 -20.54 11.50
C ASP A 31 -3.56 -21.19 12.48
N ALA A 32 -4.22 -20.38 13.31
CA ALA A 32 -5.21 -20.86 14.27
C ALA A 32 -6.44 -21.50 13.61
N LEU A 33 -6.77 -21.13 12.39
CA LEU A 33 -7.90 -21.65 11.62
C LEU A 33 -7.47 -22.67 10.55
N SER A 34 -6.22 -23.08 10.52
CA SER A 34 -5.69 -24.02 9.51
C SER A 34 -6.37 -25.38 9.50
N ASP A 35 -6.88 -25.82 10.66
CA ASP A 35 -7.57 -27.10 10.83
C ASP A 35 -9.09 -27.02 10.60
N ASP A 36 -9.63 -25.82 10.32
CA ASP A 36 -11.06 -25.65 10.03
C ASP A 36 -11.37 -26.13 8.61
N PRO A 37 -12.26 -27.13 8.43
CA PRO A 37 -12.58 -27.67 7.12
C PRO A 37 -13.26 -26.67 6.18
N HIS A 38 -13.75 -25.54 6.68
CA HIS A 38 -14.35 -24.49 5.87
C HIS A 38 -13.32 -23.48 5.35
N ILE A 39 -12.11 -23.48 5.89
CA ILE A 39 -11.01 -22.57 5.48
C ILE A 39 -9.97 -23.37 4.68
N THR A 40 -10.15 -23.38 3.38
CA THR A 40 -9.32 -24.18 2.45
C THR A 40 -8.09 -23.43 1.93
N THR A 41 -7.95 -22.14 2.22
CA THR A 41 -6.86 -21.28 1.73
C THR A 41 -6.34 -20.38 2.84
N PRO A 42 -5.04 -20.03 2.84
CA PRO A 42 -4.49 -19.08 3.82
C PRO A 42 -5.21 -17.75 3.82
N ILE A 43 -5.41 -17.17 4.98
CA ILE A 43 -5.99 -15.83 5.14
C ILE A 43 -4.92 -14.80 4.82
N LEU A 44 -5.02 -14.19 3.64
CA LEU A 44 -4.07 -13.20 3.15
C LEU A 44 -4.68 -11.80 3.13
N ALA A 45 -3.83 -10.81 3.38
CA ALA A 45 -4.19 -9.40 3.29
C ALA A 45 -3.28 -8.62 2.35
N ALA A 46 -3.85 -7.65 1.64
CA ALA A 46 -3.12 -6.64 0.90
C ALA A 46 -3.11 -5.32 1.69
N LEU A 47 -1.92 -4.75 1.91
CA LEU A 47 -1.77 -3.43 2.52
C LEU A 47 -1.80 -2.36 1.44
N ARG A 48 -2.71 -1.41 1.58
CA ARG A 48 -2.87 -0.27 0.66
C ARG A 48 -2.63 1.04 1.38
N LYS A 49 -1.73 1.84 0.84
CA LYS A 49 -1.42 3.18 1.32
C LYS A 49 -1.63 4.21 0.21
N GLY A 50 -1.68 5.47 0.55
CA GLY A 50 -1.69 6.56 -0.42
C GLY A 50 -0.40 6.59 -1.26
N LYS A 51 -0.46 7.17 -2.46
CA LYS A 51 0.66 7.20 -3.43
C LYS A 51 1.95 7.74 -2.83
N SER A 52 1.88 8.74 -1.95
CA SER A 52 3.04 9.37 -1.29
C SER A 52 3.85 8.43 -0.39
N HIS A 53 3.32 7.23 -0.09
CA HIS A 53 4.03 6.20 0.67
C HIS A 53 4.86 5.25 -0.21
N TYR A 54 4.77 5.35 -1.52
CA TYR A 54 5.45 4.45 -2.45
C TYR A 54 6.52 5.15 -3.27
N VAL A 55 7.60 4.43 -3.56
CA VAL A 55 8.68 4.92 -4.43
C VAL A 55 8.21 5.00 -5.88
N CYS A 56 8.55 6.11 -6.54
CA CYS A 56 8.47 6.26 -7.99
C CYS A 56 9.86 6.07 -8.62
N ASP A 57 10.03 5.06 -9.45
CA ASP A 57 11.31 4.75 -10.08
C ASP A 57 11.86 5.90 -10.93
N GLU A 58 10.99 6.55 -11.69
CA GLU A 58 11.39 7.67 -12.54
C GLU A 58 11.84 8.89 -11.73
N ARG A 59 11.09 9.25 -10.69
CA ARG A 59 11.47 10.36 -9.80
C ARG A 59 12.73 10.05 -9.00
N LEU A 60 12.89 8.80 -8.55
CA LEU A 60 14.11 8.36 -7.88
C LEU A 60 15.32 8.48 -8.82
N ARG A 61 15.19 8.03 -10.06
CA ARG A 61 16.24 8.15 -11.08
C ARG A 61 16.64 9.60 -11.32
N GLN A 62 15.66 10.49 -11.52
CA GLN A 62 15.86 11.92 -11.73
C GLN A 62 16.54 12.57 -10.52
N HIS A 63 16.07 12.27 -9.31
CA HIS A 63 16.61 12.82 -8.07
C HIS A 63 18.07 12.38 -7.83
N LEU A 64 18.41 11.12 -8.12
CA LEU A 64 19.77 10.61 -8.04
C LEU A 64 20.72 11.29 -9.04
N GLN A 65 20.21 11.63 -10.23
CA GLN A 65 21.01 12.34 -11.26
C GLN A 65 21.26 13.81 -10.90
N GLN A 66 20.29 14.48 -10.32
CA GLN A 66 20.34 15.90 -9.99
C GLN A 66 21.14 16.22 -8.72
N ARG A 67 21.41 15.23 -7.87
CA ARG A 67 22.12 15.42 -6.61
C ARG A 67 23.63 15.47 -6.84
N PRO A 68 24.30 16.63 -6.66
CA PRO A 68 25.74 16.72 -6.83
C PRO A 68 26.46 15.83 -5.79
N ASN A 69 27.62 15.29 -6.20
CA ASN A 69 28.53 14.55 -5.34
C ASN A 69 29.11 15.49 -4.28
N GLY A 70 28.56 15.55 -3.09
CA GLY A 70 29.16 16.35 -2.03
C GLY A 70 28.27 16.52 -0.80
N LYS A 71 28.88 16.38 0.32
CA LYS A 71 28.46 16.64 1.71
C LYS A 71 27.57 15.64 2.46
N ASN A 72 26.89 14.67 1.81
CA ASN A 72 26.16 13.64 2.53
C ASN A 72 26.19 12.29 1.80
N ALA A 73 27.33 11.60 1.85
CA ALA A 73 27.50 10.25 1.28
C ALA A 73 26.51 9.22 1.89
N MET A 74 26.11 9.40 3.16
CA MET A 74 25.09 8.56 3.81
C MET A 74 23.73 8.70 3.13
N GLN A 75 23.27 9.92 2.87
CA GLN A 75 21.99 10.17 2.20
C GLN A 75 21.95 9.59 0.77
N LYS A 76 23.08 9.61 0.07
CA LYS A 76 23.17 9.01 -1.26
C LYS A 76 23.04 7.49 -1.21
N LYS A 77 23.67 6.83 -0.23
CA LYS A 77 23.55 5.39 -0.01
C LYS A 77 22.10 4.97 0.28
N GLU A 78 21.41 5.74 1.10
CA GLU A 78 20.00 5.52 1.43
C GLU A 78 19.08 5.71 0.22
N LEU A 79 19.31 6.72 -0.61
CA LEU A 79 18.60 6.91 -1.86
C LEU A 79 18.81 5.75 -2.84
N TYR A 80 20.04 5.21 -2.92
CA TYR A 80 20.31 4.03 -3.75
C TYR A 80 19.61 2.78 -3.24
N SER A 81 19.48 2.59 -1.92
CA SER A 81 18.75 1.45 -1.34
C SER A 81 17.26 1.46 -1.67
N LEU A 82 16.68 2.63 -1.99
CA LEU A 82 15.29 2.73 -2.44
C LEU A 82 15.01 2.01 -3.76
N ARG A 83 16.03 1.56 -4.49
CA ARG A 83 15.83 0.75 -5.71
C ARG A 83 15.14 -0.57 -5.42
N ASP A 84 15.35 -1.12 -4.23
CA ASP A 84 14.83 -2.42 -3.81
C ASP A 84 13.65 -2.29 -2.83
N VAL A 85 13.27 -1.06 -2.46
CA VAL A 85 12.18 -0.77 -1.53
C VAL A 85 10.97 -0.22 -2.28
N LEU A 86 9.79 -0.74 -1.99
CA LEU A 86 8.53 -0.21 -2.52
C LEU A 86 7.91 0.82 -1.59
N ASP A 87 7.84 0.50 -0.30
CA ASP A 87 7.16 1.30 0.74
C ASP A 87 8.18 2.20 1.46
N LEU A 88 8.01 3.50 1.31
CA LEU A 88 8.86 4.52 1.94
C LEU A 88 8.79 4.52 3.47
N ASP A 89 7.74 3.94 4.06
CA ASP A 89 7.62 3.86 5.53
C ASP A 89 8.54 2.79 6.12
N GLU A 90 9.06 1.88 5.31
CA GLU A 90 10.08 0.91 5.71
C GLU A 90 11.49 1.55 5.81
N THR A 91 11.64 2.79 5.37
CA THR A 91 12.91 3.52 5.33
C THR A 91 13.01 4.52 6.46
N GLN A 92 13.74 4.20 7.52
CA GLN A 92 13.81 5.00 8.75
C GLN A 92 14.57 6.34 8.64
N LYS A 93 15.41 6.51 7.63
CA LYS A 93 16.38 7.63 7.56
C LYS A 93 16.18 8.59 6.40
N LEU A 94 15.09 8.44 5.65
CA LEU A 94 14.82 9.30 4.50
C LEU A 94 14.33 10.67 4.98
N SER A 95 15.00 11.76 4.55
CA SER A 95 14.56 13.11 4.84
C SER A 95 13.21 13.43 4.18
N SER A 96 12.40 14.29 4.78
CA SER A 96 11.13 14.75 4.19
C SER A 96 11.34 15.33 2.78
N PHE A 97 12.44 16.07 2.60
CA PHE A 97 12.84 16.64 1.32
C PHE A 97 13.08 15.58 0.24
N ASP A 98 13.79 14.51 0.56
CA ASP A 98 14.05 13.42 -0.38
C ASP A 98 12.77 12.60 -0.61
N ARG A 99 12.00 12.33 0.46
CA ARG A 99 10.74 11.59 0.38
C ARG A 99 9.76 12.22 -0.61
N GLU A 100 9.54 13.52 -0.54
CA GLU A 100 8.66 14.26 -1.46
C GLU A 100 9.10 14.15 -2.92
N ARG A 101 10.41 14.04 -3.16
CA ARG A 101 10.98 13.97 -4.51
C ARG A 101 11.00 12.58 -5.11
N VAL A 102 10.97 11.55 -4.30
CA VAL A 102 11.01 10.16 -4.78
C VAL A 102 9.69 9.43 -4.69
N CYS A 103 8.69 9.96 -3.97
CA CYS A 103 7.38 9.33 -3.84
C CYS A 103 6.60 9.35 -5.15
N ALA A 104 5.64 8.43 -5.29
CA ALA A 104 4.74 8.40 -6.43
C ALA A 104 3.88 9.67 -6.48
N PRO A 105 3.84 10.41 -7.61
CA PRO A 105 3.10 11.65 -7.72
C PRO A 105 1.58 11.40 -7.80
N PRO A 106 0.74 12.39 -7.49
CA PRO A 106 -0.71 12.28 -7.62
C PRO A 106 -1.14 11.87 -9.03
N PHE A 107 -0.49 12.44 -10.04
CA PHE A 107 -0.75 12.14 -11.44
C PHE A 107 0.53 11.62 -12.10
N CYS A 108 0.45 10.51 -12.81
CA CYS A 108 1.53 9.95 -13.62
C CYS A 108 0.98 9.05 -14.72
N ASP A 109 1.66 9.06 -15.87
CA ASP A 109 1.33 8.23 -17.04
C ASP A 109 2.11 6.90 -17.07
N CYS A 110 2.86 6.59 -16.03
CA CYS A 110 3.61 5.35 -15.94
C CYS A 110 2.66 4.16 -16.04
N LYS A 111 3.05 3.16 -16.85
CA LYS A 111 2.27 1.94 -17.08
C LYS A 111 2.98 0.72 -16.49
N PRO A 112 2.25 -0.35 -16.10
CA PRO A 112 2.86 -1.65 -15.94
C PRO A 112 3.48 -2.10 -17.29
N PRO A 113 4.58 -2.91 -17.29
CA PRO A 113 5.27 -3.49 -16.15
C PRO A 113 6.33 -2.60 -15.51
N ASP A 114 6.63 -1.41 -16.08
CA ASP A 114 7.79 -0.60 -15.72
C ASP A 114 7.63 0.18 -14.41
N CYS A 115 6.42 0.23 -13.85
CA CYS A 115 6.12 0.93 -12.62
C CYS A 115 5.84 -0.05 -11.48
N ARG A 116 6.74 -0.12 -10.47
CA ARG A 116 6.57 -1.00 -9.30
C ARG A 116 5.31 -0.68 -8.49
N TYR A 117 4.93 0.59 -8.39
CA TYR A 117 3.69 0.98 -7.73
C TYR A 117 2.45 0.43 -8.46
N ARG A 118 2.41 0.51 -9.78
CA ARG A 118 1.30 -0.05 -10.58
C ARG A 118 1.26 -1.57 -10.48
N ARG A 119 2.40 -2.24 -10.49
CA ARG A 119 2.48 -3.70 -10.25
C ARG A 119 1.93 -4.06 -8.88
N HIS A 120 2.32 -3.32 -7.84
CA HIS A 120 1.79 -3.52 -6.49
C HIS A 120 0.26 -3.36 -6.43
N LEU A 121 -0.31 -2.34 -7.06
CA LEU A 121 -1.77 -2.18 -7.11
C LEU A 121 -2.47 -3.35 -7.82
N THR A 122 -1.89 -3.85 -8.92
CA THR A 122 -2.40 -5.03 -9.62
C THR A 122 -2.34 -6.27 -8.73
N GLU A 123 -1.22 -6.44 -8.02
CA GLU A 123 -1.03 -7.52 -7.05
C GLU A 123 -2.07 -7.46 -5.93
N CYS A 124 -2.24 -6.29 -5.29
CA CYS A 124 -3.26 -6.08 -4.26
C CYS A 124 -4.69 -6.38 -4.72
N GLY A 125 -4.97 -6.29 -6.01
CA GLY A 125 -6.28 -6.59 -6.60
C GLY A 125 -6.55 -8.07 -6.83
N GLN A 126 -5.60 -8.97 -6.56
CA GLN A 126 -5.79 -10.40 -6.79
C GLN A 126 -6.79 -10.99 -5.79
N LYS A 127 -7.63 -11.93 -6.26
CA LYS A 127 -8.68 -12.59 -5.47
C LYS A 127 -8.16 -13.38 -4.26
N ARG A 128 -6.86 -13.67 -4.21
CA ARG A 128 -6.25 -14.36 -3.06
C ARG A 128 -6.23 -13.52 -1.77
N TYR A 129 -6.34 -12.19 -1.88
CA TYR A 129 -6.34 -11.29 -0.74
C TYR A 129 -7.77 -11.09 -0.23
N LEU A 130 -8.12 -11.87 0.80
CA LEU A 130 -9.42 -11.78 1.46
C LEU A 130 -9.61 -10.43 2.17
N PHE A 131 -8.53 -9.83 2.66
CA PHE A 131 -8.54 -8.56 3.36
C PHE A 131 -7.77 -7.47 2.59
N GLN A 132 -8.33 -6.26 2.57
CA GLN A 132 -7.68 -5.05 2.06
C GLN A 132 -7.52 -4.08 3.23
N ILE A 133 -6.29 -3.89 3.69
CA ILE A 133 -5.99 -3.03 4.83
C ILE A 133 -5.57 -1.65 4.33
N CYS A 134 -6.18 -0.60 4.86
CA CYS A 134 -5.86 0.77 4.49
C CYS A 134 -6.00 1.74 5.68
N ASN A 135 -5.58 2.99 5.51
CA ASN A 135 -5.94 4.01 6.47
C ASN A 135 -7.30 4.63 6.16
N GLN A 136 -7.91 5.26 7.16
CA GLN A 136 -9.20 5.92 7.04
C GLN A 136 -9.22 6.98 5.92
N ASN A 137 -8.13 7.74 5.76
CA ASN A 137 -8.04 8.77 4.72
C ASN A 137 -8.12 8.17 3.31
N LEU A 138 -7.49 7.01 3.08
CA LEU A 138 -7.58 6.33 1.78
C LEU A 138 -8.98 5.78 1.53
N TRP A 139 -9.62 5.23 2.55
CA TRP A 139 -11.01 4.78 2.48
C TRP A 139 -11.97 5.94 2.21
N LEU A 140 -11.85 7.06 2.93
CA LEU A 140 -12.66 8.26 2.68
C LEU A 140 -12.43 8.83 1.26
N ALA A 141 -11.18 8.84 0.79
CA ALA A 141 -10.88 9.24 -0.58
C ALA A 141 -11.55 8.30 -1.61
N ASP A 142 -11.62 7.00 -1.34
CA ASP A 142 -12.35 6.05 -2.19
C ASP A 142 -13.85 6.32 -2.19
N CYS A 143 -14.44 6.60 -1.03
CA CYS A 143 -15.85 7.00 -0.93
C CYS A 143 -16.15 8.25 -1.77
N MET A 144 -15.30 9.28 -1.66
CA MET A 144 -15.43 10.50 -2.46
C MET A 144 -15.29 10.24 -3.96
N HIS A 145 -14.38 9.33 -4.35
CA HIS A 145 -14.25 8.93 -5.75
C HIS A 145 -15.52 8.29 -6.27
N ARG A 146 -16.11 7.35 -5.52
CA ARG A 146 -17.35 6.66 -5.89
C ARG A 146 -18.54 7.61 -5.98
N GLU A 147 -18.66 8.55 -5.03
CA GLU A 147 -19.72 9.55 -4.99
C GLU A 147 -19.67 10.51 -6.20
N ASN A 148 -18.49 10.77 -6.74
CA ASN A 148 -18.28 11.65 -7.90
C ASN A 148 -18.09 10.87 -9.23
N ASP A 149 -18.50 9.62 -9.31
CA ASP A 149 -18.34 8.75 -10.49
C ASP A 149 -16.90 8.63 -11.01
N LEU A 150 -15.93 8.84 -10.13
CA LEU A 150 -14.51 8.64 -10.46
C LEU A 150 -14.12 7.17 -10.28
N LYS A 151 -13.01 6.79 -10.92
CA LYS A 151 -12.49 5.43 -10.76
C LYS A 151 -12.20 5.11 -9.30
N PRO A 152 -12.77 4.05 -8.73
CA PRO A 152 -12.52 3.62 -7.37
C PRO A 152 -11.02 3.37 -7.09
N ILE A 153 -10.60 3.70 -5.89
CA ILE A 153 -9.23 3.46 -5.40
C ILE A 153 -9.10 2.06 -4.82
N LEU A 154 -10.14 1.64 -4.08
CA LEU A 154 -10.24 0.31 -3.46
C LEU A 154 -11.16 -0.59 -4.29
N PRO A 155 -11.04 -1.92 -4.18
CA PRO A 155 -11.97 -2.84 -4.83
C PRO A 155 -13.37 -2.74 -4.20
N ASP A 156 -14.37 -3.26 -4.90
CA ASP A 156 -15.67 -3.49 -4.30
C ASP A 156 -15.55 -4.51 -3.17
N ALA A 157 -16.17 -4.22 -2.04
CA ALA A 157 -16.05 -5.00 -0.83
C ALA A 157 -17.41 -5.49 -0.34
N CYS A 158 -17.45 -6.70 0.22
CA CYS A 158 -18.65 -7.22 0.87
C CYS A 158 -18.88 -6.57 2.24
N THR A 159 -17.81 -6.13 2.90
CA THR A 159 -17.84 -5.54 4.24
C THR A 159 -16.72 -4.52 4.38
N VAL A 160 -17.01 -3.45 5.09
CA VAL A 160 -16.03 -2.45 5.50
C VAL A 160 -16.01 -2.35 7.02
N ILE A 161 -14.87 -2.52 7.63
CA ILE A 161 -14.64 -2.34 9.07
C ILE A 161 -13.84 -1.06 9.25
N VAL A 162 -14.41 -0.09 9.93
CA VAL A 162 -13.73 1.18 10.24
C VAL A 162 -13.43 1.21 11.73
N ASP A 163 -12.12 1.15 12.04
CA ASP A 163 -11.62 1.23 13.40
C ASP A 163 -11.62 2.69 13.89
N GLU A 164 -11.96 2.90 15.17
CA GLU A 164 -12.02 4.23 15.78
C GLU A 164 -12.84 5.28 14.97
N ALA A 165 -13.98 4.89 14.46
CA ALA A 165 -14.85 5.75 13.63
C ALA A 165 -15.37 7.01 14.33
N HIS A 166 -15.10 7.17 15.64
CA HIS A 166 -15.49 8.34 16.43
C HIS A 166 -14.46 9.50 16.36
N LYS A 167 -13.32 9.29 15.75
CA LYS A 167 -12.27 10.31 15.52
C LYS A 167 -12.48 11.00 14.18
#